data_5d95f7c8697e4303b1aa5091ae7ac36b
#
_entry.id   5d95f7c8697e4303b1aa5091ae7ac36b
#
_cell.length_a   1.000
_cell.length_b   1.000
_cell.length_c   1.000
_cell.angle_alpha   90.00
_cell.angle_beta   90.00
_cell.angle_gamma   90.00
#
_symmetry.space_group_name_H-M   'P 1'
#
loop_
_entity.id
_entity.type
_entity.pdbx_description
1 polymer ?
#
loop_
_entity_poly.entity_id
_entity_poly.type
_entity_poly.pdbx_seq_one_letter_code
_entity_poly.pdbx_strand_id
1 'polypeptide(L)'
;DKLRGETAFTSENFLKTLKIPQSLKIGVMINAGDFLKGNLNLVRTCQKIFPNLKKSKISFVRLACHIQEVYKIIPIIKWLKNQNVTVFINIMQISELKDKEILKVSKFLSNKKFDILYFADSLGCMKPKDIEKVYKLINKYWKGQIGIHAHDNLNFALKNTLKAKSCGIEWLDSTILGMGRGPGNTKTEELLKYIFNFKKKNRDIYNLIKRYFNQLKKKYNWGTNKYYRYAAKNKIHPTYIQEILSDKRYNSKEYKNILNNLKETDSRKFNPFKLIVPKNIYVGKPRGKWRPFSEIEGRDILIIGAGKTANIFKNKIEKIIKKHNLFVISLNTNKNVSEQLINLRAASHPFRIISDIGSYNKKTNLAIPMSMLPSTITTKINTKKNNIKDFGISTNLNQKILIKKDHCVMPNSLAVSYSFAIAIAGKTKRIFLAGFDGYKEDDTKNDETQLVFSLIKKKYRNINLYSLTPTKYNLKYVNTNV
;
A
#
# COMPACT_ATOMS: atom_id res chain seq x y z
N ASP A 1 -3.69 15.03 -9.98
CA ASP A 1 -4.02 13.60 -10.02
C ASP A 1 -5.50 13.38 -9.71
N LYS A 2 -6.30 13.11 -10.75
CA LYS A 2 -7.78 13.00 -10.68
C LYS A 2 -8.26 11.85 -9.76
N LEU A 3 -7.38 10.94 -9.36
CA LEU A 3 -7.74 9.73 -8.59
C LEU A 3 -7.84 9.98 -7.08
N ARG A 4 -7.08 10.94 -6.54
CA ARG A 4 -7.07 11.26 -5.11
C ARG A 4 -7.94 12.46 -4.75
N GLY A 5 -8.42 13.18 -5.75
CA GLY A 5 -9.13 14.42 -5.58
C GLY A 5 -8.19 15.61 -5.29
N GLU A 6 -8.70 16.81 -5.46
CA GLU A 6 -7.91 18.05 -5.40
C GLU A 6 -7.38 18.36 -4.00
N THR A 7 -8.10 17.92 -2.94
CA THR A 7 -7.67 18.10 -1.56
C THR A 7 -6.42 17.29 -1.18
N ALA A 8 -6.07 16.25 -1.94
CA ALA A 8 -4.85 15.48 -1.70
C ALA A 8 -3.58 16.24 -2.09
N PHE A 9 -3.69 17.22 -3.01
CA PHE A 9 -2.57 18.02 -3.48
C PHE A 9 -2.69 19.48 -3.07
N THR A 10 -3.87 19.94 -2.71
CA THR A 10 -4.18 21.28 -2.19
C THR A 10 -3.48 22.39 -2.97
N SER A 11 -3.63 22.36 -4.31
CA SER A 11 -2.98 23.33 -5.19
C SER A 11 -3.50 24.75 -4.94
N GLU A 12 -2.70 25.78 -5.23
CA GLU A 12 -3.12 27.17 -5.12
C GLU A 12 -4.35 27.48 -5.96
N ASN A 13 -4.48 26.87 -7.14
CA ASN A 13 -5.65 27.03 -7.99
C ASN A 13 -6.90 26.46 -7.32
N PHE A 14 -6.79 25.30 -6.69
CA PHE A 14 -7.89 24.71 -5.92
C PHE A 14 -8.26 25.59 -4.72
N LEU A 15 -7.28 26.09 -3.95
CA LEU A 15 -7.55 26.96 -2.82
C LEU A 15 -8.26 28.25 -3.20
N LYS A 16 -7.98 28.80 -4.39
CA LYS A 16 -8.68 29.99 -4.91
C LYS A 16 -10.15 29.74 -5.19
N THR A 17 -10.55 28.52 -5.58
CA THR A 17 -11.96 28.15 -5.84
C THR A 17 -12.79 28.03 -4.57
N LEU A 18 -12.14 27.87 -3.41
CA LEU A 18 -12.84 27.66 -2.14
C LEU A 18 -13.28 29.01 -1.52
N LYS A 19 -14.56 29.10 -1.18
CA LYS A 19 -15.12 30.18 -0.37
C LYS A 19 -14.87 29.89 1.11
N ILE A 20 -13.72 30.34 1.63
CA ILE A 20 -13.30 30.09 3.01
C ILE A 20 -13.52 31.37 3.81
N PRO A 21 -14.27 31.30 4.94
CA PRO A 21 -14.40 32.42 5.86
C PRO A 21 -13.04 32.89 6.37
N GLN A 22 -12.86 34.20 6.52
CA GLN A 22 -11.58 34.80 7.00
C GLN A 22 -11.20 34.34 8.41
N SER A 23 -12.19 33.97 9.23
CA SER A 23 -11.98 33.45 10.59
C SER A 23 -11.33 32.05 10.61
N LEU A 24 -11.33 31.33 9.49
CA LEU A 24 -10.75 29.98 9.40
C LEU A 24 -9.32 30.02 8.89
N LYS A 25 -8.42 29.39 9.61
CA LYS A 25 -7.04 29.17 9.18
C LYS A 25 -6.94 27.88 8.39
N ILE A 26 -6.32 27.94 7.21
CA ILE A 26 -6.11 26.76 6.37
C ILE A 26 -4.78 26.14 6.71
N GLY A 27 -4.79 24.83 6.97
CA GLY A 27 -3.59 24.03 7.12
C GLY A 27 -3.45 22.95 6.07
N VAL A 28 -2.21 22.66 5.71
CA VAL A 28 -1.88 21.51 4.86
C VAL A 28 -0.91 20.58 5.60
N MET A 29 -0.95 19.29 5.27
CA MET A 29 -0.05 18.30 5.86
C MET A 29 0.89 17.76 4.80
N ILE A 30 2.17 17.64 5.14
CA ILE A 30 3.20 16.96 4.34
C ILE A 30 3.71 15.75 5.13
N ASN A 31 3.91 14.65 4.43
CA ASN A 31 4.53 13.47 4.99
C ASN A 31 6.05 13.55 4.81
N ALA A 32 6.80 13.59 5.92
CA ALA A 32 8.25 13.71 5.89
C ALA A 32 8.93 12.58 5.10
N GLY A 33 8.40 11.35 5.19
CA GLY A 33 8.94 10.21 4.46
C GLY A 33 8.97 10.39 2.94
N ASP A 34 8.05 11.18 2.37
CA ASP A 34 8.00 11.41 0.92
C ASP A 34 9.13 12.36 0.46
N PHE A 35 9.54 13.29 1.34
CA PHE A 35 10.68 14.17 1.08
C PHE A 35 12.04 13.47 1.27
N LEU A 36 12.08 12.49 2.17
CA LEU A 36 13.32 11.78 2.52
C LEU A 36 13.62 10.60 1.61
N LYS A 37 12.71 10.26 0.69
CA LYS A 37 12.92 9.23 -0.34
C LYS A 37 13.77 9.79 -1.48
N GLY A 38 15.05 9.43 -1.51
CA GLY A 38 16.01 9.85 -2.52
C GLY A 38 16.98 10.93 -2.04
N ASN A 39 18.01 11.21 -2.86
CA ASN A 39 19.03 12.24 -2.56
C ASN A 39 18.58 13.65 -2.98
N LEU A 40 17.35 14.03 -2.71
CA LEU A 40 16.81 15.33 -3.08
C LEU A 40 17.18 16.40 -2.04
N ASN A 41 17.49 17.59 -2.52
CA ASN A 41 17.61 18.75 -1.65
C ASN A 41 16.22 19.09 -1.09
N LEU A 42 16.07 18.92 0.25
CA LEU A 42 14.79 19.05 0.94
C LEU A 42 14.15 20.43 0.77
N VAL A 43 14.97 21.49 0.86
CA VAL A 43 14.50 22.88 0.70
C VAL A 43 14.04 23.12 -0.74
N ARG A 44 14.79 22.66 -1.73
CA ARG A 44 14.40 22.79 -3.15
C ARG A 44 13.11 22.05 -3.45
N THR A 45 12.88 20.91 -2.80
CA THR A 45 11.62 20.15 -2.90
C THR A 45 10.46 20.95 -2.30
N CYS A 46 10.66 21.57 -1.12
CA CYS A 46 9.65 22.47 -0.53
C CYS A 46 9.31 23.65 -1.44
N GLN A 47 10.32 24.29 -2.02
CA GLN A 47 10.14 25.40 -2.96
C GLN A 47 9.30 24.99 -4.19
N LYS A 48 9.48 23.78 -4.69
CA LYS A 48 8.68 23.25 -5.81
C LYS A 48 7.22 22.99 -5.44
N ILE A 49 6.99 22.47 -4.20
CA ILE A 49 5.64 22.14 -3.72
C ILE A 49 4.90 23.43 -3.32
N PHE A 50 5.60 24.41 -2.79
CA PHE A 50 5.06 25.68 -2.30
C PHE A 50 5.71 26.87 -3.00
N PRO A 51 5.50 27.08 -4.30
CA PRO A 51 6.22 28.11 -5.05
C PRO A 51 5.92 29.53 -4.56
N ASN A 52 4.76 29.76 -3.98
CA ASN A 52 4.28 31.08 -3.53
C ASN A 52 3.68 31.03 -2.12
N LEU A 53 4.25 30.29 -1.19
CA LEU A 53 3.67 30.04 0.15
C LEU A 53 3.38 31.35 0.92
N LYS A 54 4.24 32.33 0.83
CA LYS A 54 4.03 33.66 1.47
C LYS A 54 2.78 34.41 1.02
N LYS A 55 2.31 34.14 -0.21
CA LYS A 55 1.10 34.73 -0.81
C LYS A 55 -0.10 33.78 -0.83
N SER A 56 0.09 32.58 -0.26
CA SER A 56 -0.95 31.56 -0.20
C SER A 56 -1.97 31.83 0.93
N LYS A 57 -3.17 31.25 0.78
CA LYS A 57 -4.15 31.18 1.88
C LYS A 57 -3.73 30.19 2.98
N ILE A 58 -2.64 29.44 2.81
CA ILE A 58 -2.14 28.47 3.79
C ILE A 58 -1.55 29.21 4.97
N SER A 59 -2.16 29.01 6.15
CA SER A 59 -1.75 29.63 7.41
C SER A 59 -0.76 28.77 8.19
N PHE A 60 -0.83 27.44 8.03
CA PHE A 60 0.07 26.52 8.70
C PHE A 60 0.39 25.27 7.91
N VAL A 61 1.54 24.70 8.18
CA VAL A 61 2.01 23.44 7.58
C VAL A 61 2.32 22.43 8.67
N ARG A 62 1.70 21.25 8.60
CA ARG A 62 1.93 20.12 9.52
C ARG A 62 2.87 19.11 8.86
N LEU A 63 4.00 18.85 9.51
CA LEU A 63 4.98 17.84 9.12
C LEU A 63 4.67 16.54 9.85
N ALA A 64 4.08 15.56 9.16
CA ALA A 64 3.87 14.24 9.71
C ALA A 64 5.15 13.40 9.55
N CYS A 65 5.71 12.90 10.64
CA CYS A 65 6.99 12.21 10.63
C CYS A 65 7.05 11.06 11.64
N HIS A 66 7.76 10.00 11.28
CA HIS A 66 8.22 9.01 12.24
C HIS A 66 9.39 9.56 13.05
N ILE A 67 9.65 8.98 14.22
CA ILE A 67 10.67 9.51 15.14
C ILE A 67 12.06 9.65 14.49
N GLN A 68 12.46 8.72 13.61
CA GLN A 68 13.77 8.78 12.94
C GLN A 68 13.84 9.90 11.89
N GLU A 69 12.70 10.35 11.39
CA GLU A 69 12.59 11.40 10.37
C GLU A 69 12.68 12.80 10.99
N VAL A 70 12.27 12.93 12.27
CA VAL A 70 12.26 14.21 13.00
C VAL A 70 13.62 14.91 12.94
N TYR A 71 14.69 14.17 13.08
CA TYR A 71 16.06 14.73 13.06
C TYR A 71 16.48 15.24 11.67
N LYS A 72 15.88 14.72 10.62
CA LYS A 72 16.24 15.02 9.23
C LYS A 72 15.44 16.18 8.63
N ILE A 73 14.29 16.53 9.21
CA ILE A 73 13.40 17.57 8.67
C ILE A 73 13.72 18.99 9.13
N ILE A 74 14.76 19.18 9.92
CA ILE A 74 15.14 20.51 10.45
C ILE A 74 15.34 21.56 9.35
N PRO A 75 15.95 21.26 8.19
CA PRO A 75 16.04 22.22 7.09
C PRO A 75 14.67 22.67 6.56
N ILE A 76 13.70 21.73 6.52
CA ILE A 76 12.31 22.01 6.10
C ILE A 76 11.65 22.97 7.08
N ILE A 77 11.78 22.71 8.39
CA ILE A 77 11.23 23.57 9.45
C ILE A 77 11.78 24.99 9.33
N LYS A 78 13.10 25.16 9.19
CA LYS A 78 13.75 26.46 9.03
C LYS A 78 13.21 27.20 7.81
N TRP A 79 13.11 26.51 6.67
CA TRP A 79 12.59 27.11 5.45
C TRP A 79 11.13 27.54 5.61
N LEU A 80 10.25 26.70 6.18
CA LEU A 80 8.84 27.02 6.41
C LEU A 80 8.68 28.23 7.34
N LYS A 81 9.45 28.31 8.43
CA LYS A 81 9.42 29.48 9.33
C LYS A 81 9.77 30.77 8.59
N ASN A 82 10.70 30.74 7.63
CA ASN A 82 11.05 31.87 6.79
C ASN A 82 9.94 32.24 5.78
N GLN A 83 8.90 31.39 5.62
CA GLN A 83 7.72 31.70 4.81
C GLN A 83 6.59 32.35 5.63
N ASN A 84 6.78 32.63 6.92
CA ASN A 84 5.79 33.23 7.84
C ASN A 84 4.53 32.37 8.05
N VAL A 85 4.67 31.05 7.95
CA VAL A 85 3.60 30.10 8.29
C VAL A 85 3.84 29.45 9.64
N THR A 86 2.75 29.07 10.33
CA THR A 86 2.84 28.28 11.55
C THR A 86 3.26 26.85 11.20
N VAL A 87 4.24 26.31 11.92
CA VAL A 87 4.81 24.99 11.64
C VAL A 87 4.47 24.00 12.75
N PHE A 88 3.83 22.91 12.38
CA PHE A 88 3.46 21.82 13.27
C PHE A 88 4.33 20.61 12.99
N ILE A 89 4.84 19.97 14.02
CA ILE A 89 5.50 18.65 13.92
C ILE A 89 4.56 17.61 14.50
N ASN A 90 4.16 16.60 13.72
CA ASN A 90 3.30 15.54 14.17
C ASN A 90 4.04 14.20 14.21
N ILE A 91 4.37 13.73 15.41
CA ILE A 91 5.05 12.45 15.64
C ILE A 91 4.02 11.33 15.47
N MET A 92 4.17 10.56 14.40
CA MET A 92 3.31 9.41 14.10
C MET A 92 3.68 8.19 14.94
N GLN A 93 2.70 7.28 15.15
CA GLN A 93 2.88 6.02 15.87
C GLN A 93 3.49 6.18 17.27
N ILE A 94 3.07 7.20 18.01
CA ILE A 94 3.60 7.50 19.33
C ILE A 94 3.46 6.31 20.30
N SER A 95 2.42 5.49 20.14
CA SER A 95 2.16 4.28 20.94
C SER A 95 3.24 3.20 20.83
N GLU A 96 4.09 3.26 19.81
CA GLU A 96 5.14 2.28 19.56
C GLU A 96 6.51 2.73 20.09
N LEU A 97 6.59 3.95 20.61
CA LEU A 97 7.83 4.51 21.14
C LEU A 97 8.01 4.15 22.63
N LYS A 98 9.25 3.90 23.00
CA LYS A 98 9.63 3.77 24.40
C LYS A 98 9.68 5.15 25.08
N ASP A 99 9.44 5.21 26.38
CA ASP A 99 9.43 6.45 27.14
C ASP A 99 10.71 7.28 26.92
N LYS A 100 11.89 6.62 26.91
CA LYS A 100 13.18 7.26 26.64
C LYS A 100 13.29 7.86 25.24
N GLU A 101 12.60 7.30 24.25
CA GLU A 101 12.59 7.85 22.89
C GLU A 101 11.74 9.12 22.83
N ILE A 102 10.57 9.11 23.51
CA ILE A 102 9.70 10.29 23.63
C ILE A 102 10.44 11.43 24.35
N LEU A 103 11.10 11.13 25.47
CA LEU A 103 11.90 12.10 26.20
C LEU A 103 13.04 12.66 25.34
N LYS A 104 13.78 11.80 24.64
CA LYS A 104 14.90 12.21 23.77
C LYS A 104 14.44 13.14 22.64
N VAL A 105 13.36 12.78 21.94
CA VAL A 105 12.84 13.62 20.85
C VAL A 105 12.27 14.93 21.37
N SER A 106 11.56 14.92 22.50
CA SER A 106 11.03 16.14 23.11
C SER A 106 12.14 17.11 23.55
N LYS A 107 13.23 16.57 24.13
CA LYS A 107 14.42 17.35 24.47
C LYS A 107 15.13 17.92 23.24
N PHE A 108 15.23 17.14 22.17
CA PHE A 108 15.80 17.60 20.90
C PHE A 108 14.97 18.73 20.28
N LEU A 109 13.64 18.58 20.30
CA LEU A 109 12.72 19.54 19.71
C LEU A 109 12.57 20.82 20.52
N SER A 110 12.76 20.79 21.86
CA SER A 110 12.65 21.99 22.73
C SER A 110 13.61 23.11 22.33
N ASN A 111 14.72 22.78 21.68
CA ASN A 111 15.70 23.73 21.17
C ASN A 111 15.50 24.11 19.70
N LYS A 112 14.33 23.79 19.09
CA LYS A 112 14.06 24.06 17.66
C LYS A 112 12.94 25.12 17.54
N LYS A 113 13.07 26.00 16.54
CA LYS A 113 12.06 27.02 16.24
C LYS A 113 10.94 26.47 15.39
N PHE A 114 9.89 25.96 16.02
CA PHE A 114 8.58 25.61 15.41
C PHE A 114 7.49 25.90 16.45
N ASP A 115 6.22 25.77 16.08
CA ASP A 115 5.16 26.36 16.90
C ASP A 115 4.41 25.31 17.74
N ILE A 116 4.03 24.16 17.16
CA ILE A 116 3.16 23.21 17.83
C ILE A 116 3.66 21.78 17.65
N LEU A 117 3.76 21.05 18.76
CA LEU A 117 4.15 19.65 18.78
C LEU A 117 2.90 18.75 18.87
N TYR A 118 2.63 18.00 17.82
CA TYR A 118 1.57 16.98 17.76
C TYR A 118 2.12 15.59 18.01
N PHE A 119 1.26 14.74 18.56
CA PHE A 119 1.44 13.29 18.50
C PHE A 119 0.19 12.58 17.98
N ALA A 120 0.40 11.46 17.32
CA ALA A 120 -0.69 10.69 16.71
C ALA A 120 -0.73 9.26 17.26
N ASP A 121 -1.92 8.83 17.71
CA ASP A 121 -2.27 7.42 17.95
C ASP A 121 -2.61 6.75 16.61
N SER A 122 -1.58 6.54 15.78
CA SER A 122 -1.76 6.02 14.42
C SER A 122 -2.29 4.58 14.38
N LEU A 123 -2.09 3.80 15.43
CA LEU A 123 -2.61 2.44 15.55
C LEU A 123 -4.00 2.40 16.20
N GLY A 124 -4.46 3.51 16.78
CA GLY A 124 -5.72 3.61 17.50
C GLY A 124 -5.80 2.64 18.69
N CYS A 125 -4.66 2.37 19.33
CA CYS A 125 -4.55 1.39 20.41
C CYS A 125 -4.41 2.02 21.81
N MET A 126 -4.25 3.34 21.88
CA MET A 126 -4.07 4.05 23.14
C MET A 126 -5.38 4.19 23.92
N LYS A 127 -5.23 4.20 25.24
CA LYS A 127 -6.29 4.48 26.22
C LYS A 127 -6.05 5.85 26.85
N PRO A 128 -7.04 6.46 27.53
CA PRO A 128 -6.88 7.77 28.16
C PRO A 128 -5.66 7.90 29.08
N LYS A 129 -5.33 6.86 29.84
CA LYS A 129 -4.10 6.84 30.67
C LYS A 129 -2.80 6.94 29.87
N ASP A 130 -2.80 6.38 28.67
CA ASP A 130 -1.60 6.42 27.80
C ASP A 130 -1.41 7.83 27.24
N ILE A 131 -2.49 8.56 26.96
CA ILE A 131 -2.49 9.95 26.53
C ILE A 131 -1.86 10.84 27.63
N GLU A 132 -2.31 10.68 28.87
CA GLU A 132 -1.76 11.41 30.02
C GLU A 132 -0.26 11.12 30.20
N LYS A 133 0.13 9.86 30.07
CA LYS A 133 1.54 9.45 30.14
C LYS A 133 2.38 10.14 29.06
N VAL A 134 1.94 10.11 27.80
CA VAL A 134 2.64 10.76 26.68
C VAL A 134 2.73 12.25 26.90
N TYR A 135 1.64 12.90 27.33
CA TYR A 135 1.67 14.32 27.68
C TYR A 135 2.74 14.65 28.72
N LYS A 136 2.78 13.92 29.83
CA LYS A 136 3.77 14.11 30.89
C LYS A 136 5.22 13.96 30.37
N LEU A 137 5.47 12.98 29.51
CA LEU A 137 6.79 12.77 28.92
C LEU A 137 7.19 13.90 27.96
N ILE A 138 6.29 14.37 27.13
CA ILE A 138 6.53 15.48 26.20
C ILE A 138 6.76 16.77 27.01
N ASN A 139 5.84 17.06 27.96
CA ASN A 139 5.86 18.31 28.72
C ASN A 139 7.05 18.44 29.66
N LYS A 140 7.83 17.38 29.88
CA LYS A 140 9.06 17.45 30.63
C LYS A 140 10.07 18.43 29.98
N TYR A 141 10.14 18.47 28.68
CA TYR A 141 11.09 19.29 27.92
C TYR A 141 10.40 20.29 26.98
N TRP A 142 9.32 19.94 26.33
CA TRP A 142 8.57 20.83 25.45
C TRP A 142 7.54 21.64 26.25
N LYS A 143 7.69 22.96 26.25
CA LYS A 143 6.81 23.90 27.01
C LYS A 143 5.89 24.71 26.10
N GLY A 144 5.97 24.50 24.79
CA GLY A 144 5.05 25.10 23.82
C GLY A 144 3.72 24.34 23.71
N GLN A 145 2.88 24.79 22.81
CA GLN A 145 1.57 24.18 22.57
C GLN A 145 1.70 22.73 22.08
N ILE A 146 0.76 21.89 22.52
CA ILE A 146 0.70 20.47 22.15
C ILE A 146 -0.63 20.18 21.46
N GLY A 147 -0.59 19.23 20.51
CA GLY A 147 -1.78 18.74 19.82
C GLY A 147 -1.87 17.21 19.78
N ILE A 148 -3.10 16.70 19.59
CA ILE A 148 -3.37 15.28 19.48
C ILE A 148 -4.15 14.96 18.20
N HIS A 149 -3.76 13.85 17.54
CA HIS A 149 -4.51 13.20 16.49
C HIS A 149 -4.84 11.75 16.90
N ALA A 150 -6.12 11.46 17.17
CA ALA A 150 -6.56 10.17 17.69
C ALA A 150 -7.41 9.40 16.69
N HIS A 151 -7.01 8.14 16.39
CA HIS A 151 -7.79 7.20 15.60
C HIS A 151 -8.77 6.39 16.47
N ASP A 152 -9.88 5.94 15.85
CA ASP A 152 -11.00 5.34 16.57
C ASP A 152 -11.07 3.81 16.51
N ASN A 153 -9.93 3.14 16.36
CA ASN A 153 -9.89 1.68 16.24
C ASN A 153 -10.55 0.97 17.42
N LEU A 154 -10.30 1.43 18.64
CA LEU A 154 -10.86 0.87 19.88
C LEU A 154 -12.10 1.61 20.41
N ASN A 155 -12.68 2.55 19.66
CA ASN A 155 -13.71 3.49 20.12
C ASN A 155 -13.25 4.41 21.27
N PHE A 156 -11.96 4.73 21.34
CA PHE A 156 -11.40 5.61 22.36
C PHE A 156 -11.00 6.98 21.83
N ALA A 157 -11.14 7.27 20.53
CA ALA A 157 -10.70 8.55 19.97
C ALA A 157 -11.27 9.75 20.71
N LEU A 158 -12.59 9.79 20.94
CA LEU A 158 -13.21 10.87 21.69
C LEU A 158 -12.71 10.94 23.14
N LYS A 159 -12.67 9.80 23.85
CA LYS A 159 -12.20 9.74 25.24
C LYS A 159 -10.73 10.17 25.37
N ASN A 160 -9.89 9.77 24.40
CA ASN A 160 -8.47 10.15 24.33
C ASN A 160 -8.31 11.66 24.08
N THR A 161 -9.12 12.22 23.16
CA THR A 161 -9.10 13.66 22.86
C THR A 161 -9.58 14.49 24.06
N LEU A 162 -10.64 14.04 24.76
CA LEU A 162 -11.12 14.71 25.99
C LEU A 162 -10.08 14.60 27.13
N LYS A 163 -9.42 13.45 27.27
CA LYS A 163 -8.34 13.30 28.23
C LYS A 163 -7.14 14.22 27.90
N ALA A 164 -6.81 14.34 26.61
CA ALA A 164 -5.80 15.27 26.16
C ALA A 164 -6.13 16.72 26.57
N LYS A 165 -7.36 17.16 26.33
CA LYS A 165 -7.84 18.47 26.78
C LYS A 165 -7.71 18.64 28.29
N SER A 166 -8.11 17.65 29.08
CA SER A 166 -8.00 17.71 30.55
C SER A 166 -6.55 17.76 31.05
N CYS A 167 -5.58 17.32 30.26
CA CYS A 167 -4.15 17.45 30.53
C CYS A 167 -3.57 18.82 30.11
N GLY A 168 -4.36 19.70 29.46
CA GLY A 168 -3.88 20.99 28.97
C GLY A 168 -3.45 20.99 27.51
N ILE A 169 -3.75 19.95 26.74
CA ILE A 169 -3.47 19.93 25.31
C ILE A 169 -4.49 20.81 24.58
N GLU A 170 -3.99 21.78 23.80
CA GLU A 170 -4.79 22.85 23.23
C GLU A 170 -5.32 22.54 21.82
N TRP A 171 -4.60 21.75 21.03
CA TRP A 171 -4.92 21.43 19.66
C TRP A 171 -5.52 20.02 19.57
N LEU A 172 -6.79 19.94 19.17
CA LEU A 172 -7.58 18.70 19.17
C LEU A 172 -8.09 18.43 17.78
N ASP A 173 -7.62 17.37 17.14
CA ASP A 173 -8.09 16.99 15.81
C ASP A 173 -9.42 16.25 15.88
N SER A 174 -10.35 16.62 15.00
CA SER A 174 -11.62 15.91 14.81
C SER A 174 -12.12 16.05 13.37
N THR A 175 -13.03 15.16 12.98
CA THR A 175 -13.68 15.18 11.66
C THR A 175 -15.17 14.87 11.80
N ILE A 176 -15.99 15.41 10.89
CA ILE A 176 -17.44 15.16 10.92
C ILE A 176 -17.70 13.66 10.70
N LEU A 177 -18.57 13.07 11.54
CA LEU A 177 -18.82 11.62 11.64
C LEU A 177 -17.56 10.76 11.80
N GLY A 178 -16.46 11.35 12.27
CA GLY A 178 -15.17 10.68 12.33
C GLY A 178 -14.62 10.33 10.96
N MET A 179 -14.97 11.08 9.90
CA MET A 179 -14.51 10.79 8.56
C MET A 179 -12.99 10.72 8.48
N GLY A 180 -12.49 9.60 7.98
CA GLY A 180 -11.07 9.36 7.85
C GLY A 180 -10.79 7.99 7.26
N ARG A 181 -9.50 7.68 7.10
CA ARG A 181 -9.08 6.39 6.58
C ARG A 181 -9.38 5.27 7.60
N GLY A 182 -9.97 4.19 7.13
CA GLY A 182 -10.19 2.98 7.93
C GLY A 182 -11.12 3.17 9.13
N PRO A 183 -10.61 3.10 10.38
CA PRO A 183 -11.44 3.14 11.59
C PRO A 183 -12.04 4.52 11.88
N GLY A 184 -11.54 5.56 11.20
CA GLY A 184 -11.95 6.94 11.44
C GLY A 184 -11.21 7.61 12.60
N ASN A 185 -11.67 8.82 12.93
CA ASN A 185 -11.07 9.76 13.89
C ASN A 185 -12.07 10.14 14.99
N THR A 186 -11.66 11.04 15.89
CA THR A 186 -12.55 11.72 16.81
C THR A 186 -13.65 12.44 16.04
N LYS A 187 -14.91 12.28 16.48
CA LYS A 187 -16.07 12.89 15.84
C LYS A 187 -16.24 14.33 16.29
N THR A 188 -16.30 15.27 15.34
CA THR A 188 -16.45 16.71 15.63
C THR A 188 -17.73 16.99 16.37
N GLU A 189 -18.87 16.45 15.91
CA GLU A 189 -20.18 16.66 16.49
C GLU A 189 -20.26 16.18 17.96
N GLU A 190 -19.51 15.13 18.29
CA GLU A 190 -19.46 14.64 19.66
C GLU A 190 -18.48 15.47 20.52
N LEU A 191 -17.31 15.81 19.99
CA LEU A 191 -16.31 16.61 20.70
C LEU A 191 -16.85 17.98 21.09
N LEU A 192 -17.56 18.65 20.19
CA LEU A 192 -18.14 19.97 20.43
C LEU A 192 -19.15 20.00 21.57
N LYS A 193 -19.90 18.90 21.82
CA LYS A 193 -20.81 18.79 22.98
C LYS A 193 -20.08 18.96 24.30
N TYR A 194 -18.86 18.39 24.40
CA TYR A 194 -18.07 18.44 25.64
C TYR A 194 -17.25 19.73 25.77
N ILE A 195 -16.83 20.31 24.65
CA ILE A 195 -15.96 21.51 24.70
C ILE A 195 -16.77 22.80 24.92
N PHE A 196 -17.90 22.93 24.24
CA PHE A 196 -18.67 24.19 24.21
C PHE A 196 -20.02 24.12 24.89
N ASN A 197 -20.36 23.03 25.59
CA ASN A 197 -21.67 22.80 26.22
C ASN A 197 -22.87 23.02 25.25
N PHE A 198 -22.67 22.65 23.98
CA PHE A 198 -23.58 22.91 22.88
C PHE A 198 -24.83 22.01 22.93
N LYS A 199 -25.67 22.15 23.93
CA LYS A 199 -26.93 21.39 24.00
C LYS A 199 -28.01 21.86 22.99
N LYS A 200 -27.94 23.09 22.46
CA LYS A 200 -29.03 23.68 21.63
C LYS A 200 -28.66 24.17 20.22
N LYS A 201 -27.37 24.35 19.83
CA LYS A 201 -27.00 24.99 18.55
C LYS A 201 -26.39 24.09 17.46
N ASN A 202 -26.46 22.77 17.62
CA ASN A 202 -25.82 21.85 16.67
C ASN A 202 -26.68 21.49 15.43
N ARG A 203 -27.77 22.21 15.19
CA ARG A 203 -28.71 21.92 14.09
C ARG A 203 -27.99 21.90 12.72
N ASP A 204 -27.07 22.82 12.52
CA ASP A 204 -26.37 22.96 11.25
C ASP A 204 -25.40 21.80 10.98
N ILE A 205 -24.66 21.35 12.00
CA ILE A 205 -23.80 20.18 11.87
C ILE A 205 -24.61 18.91 11.58
N TYR A 206 -25.73 18.71 12.30
CA TYR A 206 -26.59 17.55 12.05
C TYR A 206 -27.29 17.61 10.70
N ASN A 207 -27.68 18.80 10.22
CA ASN A 207 -28.20 19.00 8.87
C ASN A 207 -27.14 18.68 7.82
N LEU A 208 -25.89 19.13 8.01
CA LEU A 208 -24.75 18.82 7.16
C LEU A 208 -24.50 17.30 7.13
N ILE A 209 -24.51 16.65 8.28
CA ILE A 209 -24.35 15.20 8.42
C ILE A 209 -25.45 14.47 7.63
N LYS A 210 -26.71 14.85 7.86
CA LYS A 210 -27.87 14.22 7.19
C LYS A 210 -27.79 14.37 5.67
N ARG A 211 -27.46 15.57 5.22
CA ARG A 211 -27.45 15.92 3.79
C ARG A 211 -26.31 15.31 3.00
N TYR A 212 -25.11 15.22 3.58
CA TYR A 212 -23.90 14.86 2.86
C TYR A 212 -23.13 13.68 3.47
N PHE A 213 -22.83 13.75 4.76
CA PHE A 213 -21.87 12.83 5.37
C PHE A 213 -22.40 11.41 5.55
N ASN A 214 -23.72 11.23 5.77
CA ASN A 214 -24.31 9.89 5.84
C ASN A 214 -24.15 9.13 4.51
N GLN A 215 -24.36 9.82 3.38
CA GLN A 215 -24.17 9.24 2.06
C GLN A 215 -22.69 8.91 1.78
N LEU A 216 -21.80 9.84 2.12
CA LEU A 216 -20.36 9.61 2.01
C LEU A 216 -19.91 8.42 2.87
N LYS A 217 -20.40 8.33 4.12
CA LYS A 217 -20.09 7.22 5.02
C LYS A 217 -20.56 5.88 4.46
N LYS A 218 -21.77 5.83 3.88
CA LYS A 218 -22.28 4.63 3.20
C LYS A 218 -21.42 4.25 2.01
N LYS A 219 -20.96 5.23 1.22
CA LYS A 219 -20.14 5.02 0.01
C LYS A 219 -18.72 4.55 0.34
N TYR A 220 -18.07 5.17 1.33
CA TYR A 220 -16.65 4.93 1.65
C TYR A 220 -16.41 4.06 2.87
N ASN A 221 -17.47 3.73 3.63
CA ASN A 221 -17.50 2.76 4.72
C ASN A 221 -16.41 2.95 5.78
N TRP A 222 -16.13 4.20 6.22
CA TRP A 222 -15.22 4.44 7.33
C TRP A 222 -15.89 4.18 8.68
N GLY A 223 -15.07 3.88 9.66
CA GLY A 223 -15.49 3.62 11.05
C GLY A 223 -14.92 2.30 11.56
N THR A 224 -14.88 2.18 12.89
CA THR A 224 -14.35 0.97 13.52
C THR A 224 -15.28 -0.23 13.36
N ASN A 225 -14.69 -1.41 13.35
CA ASN A 225 -15.39 -2.70 13.34
C ASN A 225 -14.57 -3.75 14.12
N LYS A 226 -15.06 -4.98 14.16
CA LYS A 226 -14.39 -6.08 14.89
C LYS A 226 -12.95 -6.32 14.44
N TYR A 227 -12.62 -6.10 13.17
CA TYR A 227 -11.29 -6.32 12.61
C TYR A 227 -10.33 -5.18 12.99
N TYR A 228 -10.77 -3.93 12.94
CA TYR A 228 -9.97 -2.80 13.42
C TYR A 228 -9.69 -2.90 14.92
N ARG A 229 -10.68 -3.32 15.72
CA ARG A 229 -10.49 -3.58 17.15
C ARG A 229 -9.49 -4.71 17.40
N TYR A 230 -9.56 -5.78 16.63
CA TYR A 230 -8.57 -6.87 16.70
C TYR A 230 -7.17 -6.38 16.35
N ALA A 231 -7.04 -5.61 15.26
CA ALA A 231 -5.78 -5.06 14.82
C ALA A 231 -5.15 -4.15 15.90
N ALA A 232 -5.91 -3.23 16.48
CA ALA A 232 -5.42 -2.34 17.54
C ALA A 232 -4.95 -3.12 18.78
N LYS A 233 -5.73 -4.13 19.22
CA LYS A 233 -5.36 -5.00 20.36
C LYS A 233 -4.04 -5.78 20.12
N ASN A 234 -3.74 -6.10 18.87
CA ASN A 234 -2.55 -6.88 18.49
C ASN A 234 -1.47 -6.02 17.79
N LYS A 235 -1.56 -4.69 17.88
CA LYS A 235 -0.61 -3.74 17.28
C LYS A 235 -0.37 -3.94 15.78
N ILE A 236 -1.41 -4.34 15.05
CA ILE A 236 -1.41 -4.49 13.60
C ILE A 236 -1.79 -3.16 12.97
N HIS A 237 -1.00 -2.70 12.00
CA HIS A 237 -1.25 -1.44 11.30
C HIS A 237 -2.62 -1.44 10.60
N PRO A 238 -3.49 -0.42 10.80
CA PRO A 238 -4.87 -0.42 10.31
C PRO A 238 -5.00 -0.52 8.80
N THR A 239 -3.99 -0.14 8.03
CA THR A 239 -3.98 -0.31 6.57
C THR A 239 -4.14 -1.78 6.15
N TYR A 240 -3.62 -2.74 6.91
CA TYR A 240 -3.85 -4.16 6.61
C TYR A 240 -5.34 -4.50 6.59
N ILE A 241 -6.09 -3.99 7.57
CA ILE A 241 -7.54 -4.21 7.64
C ILE A 241 -8.25 -3.54 6.47
N GLN A 242 -7.85 -2.32 6.13
CA GLN A 242 -8.42 -1.58 5.01
C GLN A 242 -8.23 -2.34 3.70
N GLU A 243 -7.02 -2.82 3.42
CA GLU A 243 -6.70 -3.61 2.23
C GLU A 243 -7.49 -4.93 2.20
N ILE A 244 -7.52 -5.67 3.30
CA ILE A 244 -8.26 -6.94 3.40
C ILE A 244 -9.75 -6.73 3.14
N LEU A 245 -10.36 -5.71 3.74
CA LEU A 245 -11.79 -5.46 3.59
C LEU A 245 -12.18 -4.89 2.21
N SER A 246 -11.26 -4.21 1.53
CA SER A 246 -11.46 -3.70 0.18
C SER A 246 -11.27 -4.76 -0.90
N ASP A 247 -10.55 -5.83 -0.60
CA ASP A 247 -10.20 -6.86 -1.56
C ASP A 247 -11.26 -7.97 -1.59
N LYS A 248 -12.08 -7.96 -2.64
CA LYS A 248 -13.15 -8.95 -2.86
C LYS A 248 -12.67 -10.39 -3.00
N ARG A 249 -11.36 -10.62 -3.11
CA ARG A 249 -10.76 -11.96 -3.17
C ARG A 249 -10.81 -12.68 -1.82
N TYR A 250 -10.98 -11.96 -0.71
CA TYR A 250 -11.00 -12.53 0.63
C TYR A 250 -12.42 -12.70 1.16
N ASN A 251 -12.66 -13.82 1.85
CA ASN A 251 -13.90 -14.08 2.58
C ASN A 251 -13.67 -14.00 4.11
N SER A 252 -14.74 -14.06 4.90
CA SER A 252 -14.68 -13.88 6.35
C SER A 252 -13.81 -14.92 7.09
N LYS A 253 -13.71 -16.17 6.59
CA LYS A 253 -12.81 -17.18 7.18
C LYS A 253 -11.34 -16.83 6.94
N GLU A 254 -11.06 -16.27 5.78
CA GLU A 254 -9.72 -15.86 5.40
C GLU A 254 -9.23 -14.65 6.17
N TYR A 255 -10.12 -13.70 6.50
CA TYR A 255 -9.78 -12.57 7.36
C TYR A 255 -9.17 -13.01 8.69
N LYS A 256 -9.75 -14.03 9.34
CA LYS A 256 -9.25 -14.55 10.61
C LYS A 256 -7.83 -15.13 10.46
N ASN A 257 -7.59 -15.92 9.42
CA ASN A 257 -6.27 -16.52 9.17
C ASN A 257 -5.20 -15.45 8.87
N ILE A 258 -5.54 -14.45 8.04
CA ILE A 258 -4.64 -13.35 7.72
C ILE A 258 -4.29 -12.56 8.98
N LEU A 259 -5.28 -12.25 9.82
CA LEU A 259 -5.07 -11.52 11.06
C LEU A 259 -4.21 -12.28 12.07
N ASN A 260 -4.38 -13.60 12.17
CA ASN A 260 -3.53 -14.43 13.02
C ASN A 260 -2.07 -14.40 12.53
N ASN A 261 -1.84 -14.55 11.22
CA ASN A 261 -0.50 -14.46 10.66
C ASN A 261 0.14 -13.06 10.87
N LEU A 262 -0.65 -12.00 10.72
CA LEU A 262 -0.19 -10.64 10.98
C LEU A 262 0.15 -10.41 12.45
N LYS A 263 -0.55 -11.06 13.38
CA LYS A 263 -0.25 -11.02 14.81
C LYS A 263 1.09 -11.68 15.14
N GLU A 264 1.39 -12.80 14.50
CA GLU A 264 2.66 -13.57 14.70
C GLU A 264 3.88 -12.88 14.06
N THR A 265 3.64 -11.91 13.16
CA THR A 265 4.70 -11.17 12.48
C THR A 265 4.73 -9.71 12.95
N ASP A 266 5.88 -9.02 12.88
CA ASP A 266 5.92 -7.58 13.19
C ASP A 266 5.11 -6.78 12.15
N SER A 267 3.83 -6.55 12.44
CA SER A 267 2.87 -5.87 11.57
C SER A 267 2.53 -4.44 12.02
N ARG A 268 3.36 -3.83 12.87
CA ARG A 268 3.21 -2.44 13.34
C ARG A 268 3.44 -1.43 12.23
N LYS A 269 4.27 -1.76 11.25
CA LYS A 269 4.45 -0.99 10.01
C LYS A 269 3.78 -1.72 8.86
N PHE A 270 3.08 -0.96 8.00
CA PHE A 270 2.46 -1.54 6.83
C PHE A 270 3.52 -2.00 5.81
N ASN A 271 3.41 -3.27 5.44
CA ASN A 271 4.17 -3.87 4.35
C ASN A 271 3.19 -4.68 3.49
N PRO A 272 2.88 -4.24 2.26
CA PRO A 272 1.90 -4.91 1.41
C PRO A 272 2.24 -6.38 1.16
N PHE A 273 3.52 -6.73 1.17
CA PHE A 273 3.96 -8.13 0.97
C PHE A 273 3.43 -9.08 2.05
N LYS A 274 3.18 -8.59 3.27
CA LYS A 274 2.56 -9.38 4.34
C LYS A 274 1.10 -9.75 4.08
N LEU A 275 0.42 -9.08 3.18
CA LEU A 275 -0.93 -9.45 2.71
C LEU A 275 -0.92 -10.49 1.60
N ILE A 276 0.17 -10.55 0.85
CA ILE A 276 0.30 -11.48 -0.29
C ILE A 276 0.68 -12.88 0.18
N VAL A 277 1.46 -12.94 1.25
CA VAL A 277 1.93 -14.19 1.87
C VAL A 277 0.91 -14.88 2.81
N PRO A 278 -0.21 -14.28 3.24
CA PRO A 278 -1.02 -14.77 4.36
C PRO A 278 -1.78 -16.05 4.09
N LYS A 279 -1.66 -16.62 2.93
CA LYS A 279 -2.24 -17.92 2.70
C LYS A 279 -1.10 -18.91 2.69
N ASN A 280 -0.90 -19.57 3.80
CA ASN A 280 -0.14 -20.79 3.96
C ASN A 280 -0.55 -21.92 2.95
N ILE A 281 -0.97 -21.52 1.74
CA ILE A 281 -1.35 -22.42 0.67
C ILE A 281 -0.11 -23.04 0.06
N TYR A 282 0.99 -22.27 0.06
CA TYR A 282 2.28 -22.69 -0.47
C TYR A 282 3.37 -22.68 0.62
N VAL A 283 2.98 -23.06 1.84
CA VAL A 283 3.92 -23.27 2.96
C VAL A 283 4.51 -24.66 2.89
N GLY A 284 5.73 -24.76 3.33
CA GLY A 284 6.48 -26.00 3.37
C GLY A 284 7.50 -26.14 2.23
N LYS A 285 8.11 -27.28 2.15
CA LYS A 285 9.12 -27.60 1.14
C LYS A 285 8.46 -27.66 -0.23
N PRO A 286 8.83 -26.75 -1.18
CA PRO A 286 8.21 -26.76 -2.50
C PRO A 286 8.57 -28.03 -3.27
N ARG A 287 7.63 -28.50 -4.08
CA ARG A 287 7.78 -29.70 -4.92
C ARG A 287 6.93 -29.58 -6.17
N GLY A 288 7.43 -30.10 -7.27
CA GLY A 288 6.72 -30.20 -8.55
C GLY A 288 7.15 -31.46 -9.29
N LYS A 289 6.47 -31.77 -10.39
CA LYS A 289 6.76 -32.96 -11.22
C LYS A 289 7.29 -32.61 -12.61
N TRP A 290 7.05 -31.35 -13.05
CA TRP A 290 7.48 -30.90 -14.37
C TRP A 290 8.79 -30.11 -14.28
N ARG A 291 9.65 -30.32 -15.29
CA ARG A 291 10.93 -29.64 -15.46
C ARG A 291 10.89 -28.81 -16.73
N PRO A 292 10.81 -27.47 -16.64
CA PRO A 292 10.71 -26.60 -17.81
C PRO A 292 11.86 -26.71 -18.81
N PHE A 293 13.02 -27.15 -18.35
CA PHE A 293 14.26 -27.22 -19.15
C PHE A 293 14.06 -27.94 -20.48
N SER A 294 13.38 -29.09 -20.50
CA SER A 294 13.17 -29.88 -21.72
C SER A 294 12.39 -29.17 -22.84
N GLU A 295 11.64 -28.11 -22.50
CA GLU A 295 10.81 -27.39 -23.46
C GLU A 295 11.31 -25.95 -23.73
N ILE A 296 12.15 -25.40 -22.84
CA ILE A 296 12.47 -23.97 -22.81
C ILE A 296 13.96 -23.70 -23.08
N GLU A 297 14.84 -24.69 -22.86
CA GLU A 297 16.29 -24.47 -22.95
C GLU A 297 16.71 -23.70 -24.20
N GLY A 298 17.50 -22.64 -23.97
CA GLY A 298 18.07 -21.82 -25.02
C GLY A 298 17.11 -20.97 -25.83
N ARG A 299 15.79 -21.03 -25.51
CA ARG A 299 14.76 -20.23 -26.20
C ARG A 299 14.59 -18.87 -25.55
N ASP A 300 14.20 -17.90 -26.35
CA ASP A 300 13.70 -16.61 -25.88
C ASP A 300 12.25 -16.75 -25.47
N ILE A 301 11.87 -16.16 -24.35
CA ILE A 301 10.53 -16.25 -23.80
C ILE A 301 9.81 -14.90 -23.91
N LEU A 302 8.52 -14.95 -24.27
CA LEU A 302 7.61 -13.83 -24.13
C LEU A 302 6.57 -14.14 -23.05
N ILE A 303 6.54 -13.34 -21.97
CA ILE A 303 5.50 -13.41 -20.96
C ILE A 303 4.44 -12.33 -21.26
N ILE A 304 3.18 -12.75 -21.38
CA ILE A 304 2.07 -11.87 -21.73
C ILE A 304 1.16 -11.64 -20.53
N GLY A 305 1.09 -10.41 -20.07
CA GLY A 305 0.19 -9.91 -19.04
C GLY A 305 -1.18 -9.50 -19.58
N ALA A 306 -2.07 -9.04 -18.68
CA ALA A 306 -3.43 -8.63 -18.99
C ALA A 306 -3.58 -7.13 -19.33
N GLY A 307 -2.47 -6.38 -19.43
CA GLY A 307 -2.49 -4.96 -19.72
C GLY A 307 -3.04 -4.64 -21.11
N LYS A 308 -3.65 -3.48 -21.24
CA LYS A 308 -4.32 -3.04 -22.49
C LYS A 308 -3.35 -2.89 -23.66
N THR A 309 -2.09 -2.54 -23.39
CA THR A 309 -1.07 -2.37 -24.43
C THR A 309 -0.78 -3.66 -25.18
N ALA A 310 -0.86 -4.83 -24.54
CA ALA A 310 -0.72 -6.10 -25.25
C ALA A 310 -1.82 -6.33 -26.29
N ASN A 311 -3.03 -5.88 -26.03
CA ASN A 311 -4.13 -5.94 -27.00
C ASN A 311 -3.97 -4.89 -28.10
N ILE A 312 -3.58 -3.66 -27.76
CA ILE A 312 -3.34 -2.56 -28.71
C ILE A 312 -2.25 -2.98 -29.73
N PHE A 313 -1.17 -3.58 -29.25
CA PHE A 313 -0.05 -4.01 -30.07
C PHE A 313 -0.13 -5.47 -30.53
N LYS A 314 -1.30 -6.11 -30.44
CA LYS A 314 -1.49 -7.55 -30.72
C LYS A 314 -0.87 -8.00 -32.02
N ASN A 315 -1.19 -7.36 -33.14
CA ASN A 315 -0.69 -7.76 -34.46
C ASN A 315 0.84 -7.69 -34.54
N LYS A 316 1.45 -6.65 -33.95
CA LYS A 316 2.89 -6.50 -33.89
C LYS A 316 3.54 -7.59 -33.02
N ILE A 317 2.96 -7.87 -31.86
CA ILE A 317 3.41 -8.94 -30.96
C ILE A 317 3.36 -10.29 -31.64
N GLU A 318 2.26 -10.62 -32.33
CA GLU A 318 2.09 -11.90 -33.03
C GLU A 318 3.09 -12.07 -34.20
N LYS A 319 3.41 -10.99 -34.94
CA LYS A 319 4.48 -11.00 -35.93
C LYS A 319 5.85 -11.29 -35.32
N ILE A 320 6.17 -10.66 -34.18
CA ILE A 320 7.42 -10.88 -33.44
C ILE A 320 7.52 -12.31 -32.95
N ILE A 321 6.44 -12.88 -32.39
CA ILE A 321 6.40 -14.27 -31.93
C ILE A 321 6.76 -15.22 -33.08
N LYS A 322 6.15 -15.04 -34.23
CA LYS A 322 6.37 -15.89 -35.42
C LYS A 322 7.79 -15.70 -35.98
N LYS A 323 8.24 -14.46 -36.16
CA LYS A 323 9.56 -14.14 -36.74
C LYS A 323 10.71 -14.68 -35.90
N HIS A 324 10.60 -14.61 -34.56
CA HIS A 324 11.68 -15.00 -33.65
C HIS A 324 11.43 -16.34 -32.95
N ASN A 325 10.38 -17.06 -33.30
CA ASN A 325 9.99 -18.35 -32.71
C ASN A 325 10.00 -18.33 -31.17
N LEU A 326 9.40 -17.27 -30.58
CA LEU A 326 9.38 -17.09 -29.15
C LEU A 326 8.56 -18.17 -28.45
N PHE A 327 9.03 -18.62 -27.26
CA PHE A 327 8.19 -19.43 -26.38
C PHE A 327 7.25 -18.52 -25.58
N VAL A 328 5.96 -18.64 -25.79
CA VAL A 328 4.96 -17.73 -25.22
C VAL A 328 4.34 -18.31 -23.95
N ILE A 329 4.53 -17.58 -22.83
CA ILE A 329 3.84 -17.84 -21.56
C ILE A 329 2.76 -16.78 -21.36
N SER A 330 1.50 -17.18 -21.40
CA SER A 330 0.37 -16.27 -21.15
C SER A 330 -0.14 -16.40 -19.71
N LEU A 331 -0.30 -15.27 -19.03
CA LEU A 331 -0.74 -15.27 -17.63
C LEU A 331 -2.24 -15.48 -17.51
N ASN A 332 -2.65 -16.47 -16.69
CA ASN A 332 -4.06 -16.79 -16.46
C ASN A 332 -4.82 -17.02 -17.77
N THR A 333 -6.03 -16.48 -17.89
CA THR A 333 -6.94 -16.65 -19.04
C THR A 333 -6.96 -15.44 -19.99
N ASN A 334 -5.90 -14.59 -20.00
CA ASN A 334 -5.90 -13.43 -20.90
C ASN A 334 -5.93 -13.86 -22.38
N LYS A 335 -6.53 -13.02 -23.24
CA LYS A 335 -6.73 -13.25 -24.66
C LYS A 335 -6.01 -12.22 -25.55
N ASN A 336 -4.93 -11.66 -25.04
CA ASN A 336 -4.19 -10.58 -25.70
C ASN A 336 -3.41 -11.02 -26.96
N VAL A 337 -3.24 -12.33 -27.14
CA VAL A 337 -2.73 -12.95 -28.38
C VAL A 337 -3.56 -14.17 -28.74
N SER A 338 -3.48 -14.62 -29.99
CA SER A 338 -4.18 -15.80 -30.48
C SER A 338 -3.71 -17.06 -29.75
N GLU A 339 -4.67 -17.89 -29.34
CA GLU A 339 -4.42 -19.07 -28.49
C GLU A 339 -3.41 -20.04 -29.10
N GLN A 340 -3.42 -20.18 -30.41
CA GLN A 340 -2.49 -21.06 -31.15
C GLN A 340 -1.00 -20.65 -31.03
N LEU A 341 -0.73 -19.42 -30.65
CA LEU A 341 0.61 -18.92 -30.41
C LEU A 341 1.07 -19.10 -28.96
N ILE A 342 0.20 -19.55 -28.06
CA ILE A 342 0.50 -19.73 -26.65
C ILE A 342 1.03 -21.15 -26.43
N ASN A 343 2.28 -21.27 -26.02
CA ASN A 343 2.90 -22.55 -25.67
C ASN A 343 2.50 -23.01 -24.26
N LEU A 344 2.34 -22.04 -23.33
CA LEU A 344 2.06 -22.32 -21.94
C LEU A 344 1.17 -21.22 -21.32
N ARG A 345 0.14 -21.62 -20.60
CA ARG A 345 -0.55 -20.73 -19.68
C ARG A 345 -0.02 -20.94 -18.28
N ALA A 346 0.21 -19.86 -17.54
CA ALA A 346 0.71 -19.95 -16.18
C ALA A 346 -0.24 -19.30 -15.18
N ALA A 347 -0.62 -20.06 -14.16
CA ALA A 347 -1.45 -19.59 -13.06
C ALA A 347 -0.96 -20.18 -11.74
N SER A 348 -0.83 -19.34 -10.73
CA SER A 348 -0.30 -19.75 -9.44
C SER A 348 -1.23 -19.45 -8.27
N HIS A 349 -2.19 -18.53 -8.42
CA HIS A 349 -3.09 -18.20 -7.32
C HIS A 349 -4.26 -19.22 -7.26
N PRO A 350 -4.45 -19.94 -6.13
CA PRO A 350 -5.40 -21.06 -6.03
C PRO A 350 -6.84 -20.70 -6.39
N PHE A 351 -7.34 -19.54 -5.93
CA PHE A 351 -8.70 -19.11 -6.28
C PHE A 351 -8.84 -18.77 -7.75
N ARG A 352 -7.79 -18.21 -8.35
CA ARG A 352 -7.77 -17.93 -9.78
C ARG A 352 -7.80 -19.25 -10.57
N ILE A 353 -7.02 -20.22 -10.14
CA ILE A 353 -7.02 -21.56 -10.74
C ILE A 353 -8.41 -22.17 -10.69
N ILE A 354 -9.09 -22.14 -9.53
CA ILE A 354 -10.44 -22.70 -9.39
C ILE A 354 -11.46 -21.94 -10.25
N SER A 355 -11.45 -20.60 -10.19
CA SER A 355 -12.42 -19.78 -10.92
C SER A 355 -12.28 -19.92 -12.43
N ASP A 356 -11.07 -20.09 -12.90
CA ASP A 356 -10.74 -20.03 -14.32
C ASP A 356 -10.55 -21.43 -14.96
N ILE A 357 -10.56 -22.52 -14.16
CA ILE A 357 -10.21 -23.87 -14.65
C ILE A 357 -11.06 -24.34 -15.84
N GLY A 358 -12.32 -23.94 -15.87
CA GLY A 358 -13.23 -24.23 -16.99
C GLY A 358 -12.98 -23.39 -18.25
N SER A 359 -12.23 -22.29 -18.11
CA SER A 359 -11.97 -21.31 -19.17
C SER A 359 -10.63 -21.52 -19.88
N TYR A 360 -9.77 -22.40 -19.36
CA TYR A 360 -8.51 -22.73 -20.04
C TYR A 360 -8.74 -23.61 -21.26
N ASN A 361 -8.02 -23.30 -22.35
CA ASN A 361 -8.07 -24.13 -23.54
C ASN A 361 -7.45 -25.51 -23.24
N LYS A 362 -8.16 -26.57 -23.60
CA LYS A 362 -7.75 -27.94 -23.33
C LYS A 362 -6.52 -28.39 -24.12
N LYS A 363 -6.21 -27.72 -25.24
CA LYS A 363 -5.06 -28.02 -26.09
C LYS A 363 -3.79 -27.29 -25.63
N THR A 364 -3.92 -26.21 -24.84
CA THR A 364 -2.78 -25.43 -24.37
C THR A 364 -2.27 -25.97 -23.03
N ASN A 365 -0.96 -26.14 -22.89
CA ASN A 365 -0.34 -26.53 -21.62
C ASN A 365 -0.68 -25.53 -20.52
N LEU A 366 -0.97 -26.00 -19.31
CA LEU A 366 -1.30 -25.19 -18.14
C LEU A 366 -0.32 -25.47 -16.99
N ALA A 367 0.58 -24.52 -16.73
CA ALA A 367 1.46 -24.57 -15.57
C ALA A 367 0.72 -24.08 -14.32
N ILE A 368 0.55 -24.98 -13.37
CA ILE A 368 0.00 -24.72 -12.02
C ILE A 368 0.78 -25.56 -11.01
N PRO A 369 0.92 -25.08 -9.76
CA PRO A 369 1.65 -25.80 -8.72
C PRO A 369 0.79 -26.91 -8.09
N MET A 370 0.40 -27.89 -8.90
CA MET A 370 -0.58 -28.92 -8.54
C MET A 370 -0.21 -29.67 -7.26
N SER A 371 1.07 -30.04 -7.09
CA SER A 371 1.60 -30.72 -5.90
C SER A 371 1.61 -29.86 -4.62
N MET A 372 1.39 -28.55 -4.75
CA MET A 372 1.36 -27.59 -3.64
C MET A 372 -0.05 -27.12 -3.31
N LEU A 373 -1.04 -27.48 -4.10
CA LEU A 373 -2.44 -27.11 -3.87
C LEU A 373 -3.09 -28.04 -2.84
N PRO A 374 -3.98 -27.52 -1.96
CA PRO A 374 -4.79 -28.34 -1.07
C PRO A 374 -5.66 -29.35 -1.83
N SER A 375 -5.93 -30.50 -1.22
CA SER A 375 -6.77 -31.56 -1.78
C SER A 375 -8.16 -31.05 -2.19
N THR A 376 -8.74 -30.14 -1.40
CA THR A 376 -10.03 -29.50 -1.71
C THR A 376 -10.04 -28.70 -3.02
N ILE A 377 -8.88 -28.34 -3.53
CA ILE A 377 -8.71 -27.66 -4.82
C ILE A 377 -8.37 -28.65 -5.90
N THR A 378 -7.43 -29.56 -5.64
CA THR A 378 -6.98 -30.52 -6.66
C THR A 378 -8.09 -31.46 -7.12
N THR A 379 -9.03 -31.82 -6.25
CA THR A 379 -10.22 -32.63 -6.62
C THR A 379 -11.15 -31.92 -7.62
N LYS A 380 -11.12 -30.60 -7.69
CA LYS A 380 -11.91 -29.80 -8.66
C LYS A 380 -11.20 -29.65 -10.01
N ILE A 381 -9.92 -30.00 -10.09
CA ILE A 381 -9.13 -29.89 -11.32
C ILE A 381 -9.17 -31.22 -12.06
N ASN A 382 -9.86 -31.23 -13.21
CA ASN A 382 -9.89 -32.42 -14.05
C ASN A 382 -8.60 -32.56 -14.86
N THR A 383 -7.64 -33.32 -14.36
CA THR A 383 -6.33 -33.55 -15.00
C THR A 383 -6.41 -34.25 -16.32
N LYS A 384 -7.51 -35.03 -16.59
CA LYS A 384 -7.73 -35.68 -17.89
C LYS A 384 -8.14 -34.69 -19.00
N LYS A 385 -8.67 -33.50 -18.60
CA LYS A 385 -9.12 -32.47 -19.55
C LYS A 385 -8.10 -31.39 -19.82
N ASN A 386 -7.11 -31.22 -18.95
CA ASN A 386 -6.13 -30.15 -19.04
C ASN A 386 -4.72 -30.75 -19.02
N ASN A 387 -3.88 -30.33 -19.94
CA ASN A 387 -2.48 -30.74 -19.97
C ASN A 387 -1.70 -29.98 -18.89
N ILE A 388 -1.63 -30.52 -17.67
CA ILE A 388 -1.07 -29.89 -16.49
C ILE A 388 0.44 -30.05 -16.43
N LYS A 389 1.15 -28.93 -16.31
CA LYS A 389 2.58 -28.81 -16.03
C LYS A 389 2.77 -28.41 -14.56
N ASP A 390 3.05 -29.39 -13.72
CA ASP A 390 3.15 -29.19 -12.25
C ASP A 390 4.53 -28.65 -11.87
N PHE A 391 4.68 -27.34 -11.79
CA PHE A 391 5.87 -26.65 -11.29
C PHE A 391 5.61 -26.12 -9.88
N GLY A 392 6.39 -26.57 -8.89
CA GLY A 392 6.12 -26.24 -7.50
C GLY A 392 6.46 -24.79 -7.14
N ILE A 393 5.69 -24.21 -6.24
CA ILE A 393 5.98 -22.89 -5.66
C ILE A 393 5.77 -22.89 -4.18
N SER A 394 6.68 -22.28 -3.42
CA SER A 394 6.40 -21.78 -2.08
C SER A 394 6.74 -20.30 -1.96
N THR A 395 6.16 -19.64 -0.97
CA THR A 395 6.37 -18.22 -0.73
C THR A 395 7.06 -17.98 0.59
N ASN A 396 7.88 -16.93 0.67
CA ASN A 396 8.55 -16.55 1.92
C ASN A 396 8.53 -15.04 2.16
N LEU A 397 8.52 -14.66 3.45
CA LEU A 397 8.52 -13.27 3.91
C LEU A 397 9.86 -12.56 3.73
N ASN A 398 10.95 -13.32 3.61
CA ASN A 398 12.31 -12.77 3.60
C ASN A 398 12.76 -12.34 2.20
N GLN A 399 11.86 -12.30 1.23
CA GLN A 399 12.12 -11.90 -0.16
C GLN A 399 13.25 -12.71 -0.85
N LYS A 400 13.60 -13.88 -0.31
CA LYS A 400 14.59 -14.76 -0.94
C LYS A 400 13.97 -15.46 -2.15
N ILE A 401 14.67 -15.42 -3.27
CA ILE A 401 14.31 -16.19 -4.45
C ILE A 401 15.21 -17.43 -4.51
N LEU A 402 14.61 -18.60 -4.67
CA LEU A 402 15.30 -19.85 -4.97
C LEU A 402 14.56 -20.54 -6.11
N ILE A 403 15.27 -20.85 -7.20
CA ILE A 403 14.68 -21.50 -8.36
C ILE A 403 15.46 -22.80 -8.59
N LYS A 404 14.75 -23.91 -8.64
CA LYS A 404 15.26 -25.25 -8.89
C LYS A 404 14.61 -25.80 -10.17
N LYS A 405 15.03 -27.02 -10.57
CA LYS A 405 14.59 -27.65 -11.83
C LYS A 405 13.08 -27.89 -11.96
N ASP A 406 12.37 -28.04 -10.86
CA ASP A 406 10.95 -28.45 -10.78
C ASP A 406 10.12 -27.63 -9.80
N HIS A 407 10.73 -26.66 -9.08
CA HIS A 407 10.05 -25.83 -8.12
C HIS A 407 10.80 -24.52 -7.83
N CYS A 408 10.11 -23.59 -7.17
CA CYS A 408 10.69 -22.32 -6.72
C CYS A 408 10.22 -21.89 -5.33
N VAL A 409 11.01 -21.00 -4.72
CA VAL A 409 10.63 -20.17 -3.58
C VAL A 409 10.66 -18.72 -4.07
N MET A 410 9.54 -18.02 -3.97
CA MET A 410 9.35 -16.67 -4.47
C MET A 410 8.84 -15.73 -3.36
N PRO A 411 9.03 -14.40 -3.47
CA PRO A 411 8.52 -13.46 -2.49
C PRO A 411 6.97 -13.40 -2.46
N ASN A 412 6.33 -13.77 -3.55
CA ASN A 412 4.88 -13.81 -3.68
C ASN A 412 4.45 -14.87 -4.70
N SER A 413 3.15 -15.15 -4.74
CA SER A 413 2.53 -16.10 -5.69
C SER A 413 1.88 -15.42 -6.89
N LEU A 414 2.37 -14.26 -7.33
CA LEU A 414 1.88 -13.64 -8.55
C LEU A 414 2.18 -14.52 -9.76
N ALA A 415 1.26 -14.58 -10.73
CA ALA A 415 1.46 -15.35 -11.94
C ALA A 415 2.72 -14.93 -12.72
N VAL A 416 3.09 -13.65 -12.67
CA VAL A 416 4.35 -13.15 -13.24
C VAL A 416 5.57 -13.70 -12.52
N SER A 417 5.56 -13.75 -11.17
CA SER A 417 6.64 -14.32 -10.36
C SER A 417 6.85 -15.79 -10.70
N TYR A 418 5.75 -16.51 -10.80
CA TYR A 418 5.72 -17.92 -11.17
C TYR A 418 6.26 -18.16 -12.58
N SER A 419 5.85 -17.34 -13.54
CA SER A 419 6.34 -17.43 -14.94
C SER A 419 7.84 -17.12 -15.07
N PHE A 420 8.35 -16.15 -14.31
CA PHE A 420 9.80 -15.94 -14.24
C PHE A 420 10.54 -17.16 -13.69
N ALA A 421 10.01 -17.77 -12.64
CA ALA A 421 10.63 -18.96 -12.06
C ALA A 421 10.66 -20.12 -13.07
N ILE A 422 9.59 -20.31 -13.83
CA ILE A 422 9.51 -21.32 -14.91
C ILE A 422 10.54 -21.01 -16.02
N ALA A 423 10.60 -19.76 -16.48
CA ALA A 423 11.53 -19.33 -17.51
C ALA A 423 12.99 -19.55 -17.09
N ILE A 424 13.34 -19.17 -15.87
CA ILE A 424 14.69 -19.32 -15.31
C ILE A 424 15.03 -20.79 -15.07
N ALA A 425 14.10 -21.60 -14.55
CA ALA A 425 14.27 -23.04 -14.40
C ALA A 425 14.49 -23.73 -15.75
N GLY A 426 13.91 -23.19 -16.81
CA GLY A 426 14.06 -23.62 -18.19
C GLY A 426 15.36 -23.16 -18.87
N LYS A 427 16.21 -22.38 -18.20
CA LYS A 427 17.43 -21.80 -18.79
C LYS A 427 17.20 -20.99 -20.07
N THR A 428 16.20 -20.08 -20.02
CA THR A 428 15.94 -19.13 -21.10
C THR A 428 17.14 -18.21 -21.37
N LYS A 429 17.28 -17.74 -22.61
CA LYS A 429 18.29 -16.73 -22.98
C LYS A 429 17.83 -15.31 -22.63
N ARG A 430 16.65 -14.92 -23.07
CA ARG A 430 16.08 -13.58 -22.87
C ARG A 430 14.60 -13.69 -22.48
N ILE A 431 14.13 -12.72 -21.69
CA ILE A 431 12.72 -12.64 -21.32
C ILE A 431 12.16 -11.31 -21.83
N PHE A 432 11.17 -11.40 -22.68
CA PHE A 432 10.36 -10.29 -23.15
C PHE A 432 9.03 -10.25 -22.40
N LEU A 433 8.51 -9.05 -22.20
CA LEU A 433 7.27 -8.79 -21.50
C LEU A 433 6.34 -7.98 -22.40
N ALA A 434 5.06 -8.32 -22.45
CA ALA A 434 4.03 -7.52 -23.12
C ALA A 434 2.77 -7.42 -22.24
N GLY A 435 2.11 -6.26 -22.21
CA GLY A 435 0.92 -6.03 -21.40
C GLY A 435 1.21 -5.91 -19.90
N PHE A 436 2.34 -5.33 -19.55
CA PHE A 436 2.72 -4.94 -18.19
C PHE A 436 2.66 -3.42 -18.04
N ASP A 437 1.49 -2.84 -18.31
CA ASP A 437 1.26 -1.38 -18.36
C ASP A 437 1.45 -0.70 -17.00
N GLY A 438 1.34 -1.47 -15.93
CA GLY A 438 1.18 -0.99 -14.57
C GLY A 438 -0.30 -0.85 -14.19
N TYR A 439 -0.55 -0.81 -12.90
CA TYR A 439 -1.85 -0.55 -12.30
C TYR A 439 -2.04 0.95 -12.09
N LYS A 440 -3.16 1.37 -11.49
CA LYS A 440 -3.37 2.75 -11.05
C LYS A 440 -2.28 3.17 -10.08
N GLU A 441 -1.93 4.45 -10.03
CA GLU A 441 -0.73 4.95 -9.32
C GLU A 441 -0.58 4.47 -7.88
N ASP A 442 -1.69 4.30 -7.17
CA ASP A 442 -1.71 3.89 -5.76
C ASP A 442 -2.02 2.40 -5.55
N ASP A 443 -2.07 1.61 -6.60
CA ASP A 443 -2.32 0.17 -6.47
C ASP A 443 -1.02 -0.51 -6.01
N THR A 444 -1.07 -1.14 -4.83
CA THR A 444 0.06 -1.87 -4.24
C THR A 444 0.64 -2.96 -5.14
N LYS A 445 -0.13 -3.40 -6.13
CA LYS A 445 0.34 -4.38 -7.13
C LYS A 445 1.47 -3.82 -8.02
N ASN A 446 1.58 -2.49 -8.15
CA ASN A 446 2.72 -1.90 -8.83
C ASN A 446 4.02 -2.19 -8.09
N ASP A 447 4.03 -1.95 -6.76
CA ASP A 447 5.21 -2.19 -5.92
C ASP A 447 5.55 -3.68 -5.86
N GLU A 448 4.54 -4.54 -5.76
CA GLU A 448 4.70 -5.99 -5.76
C GLU A 448 5.34 -6.52 -7.05
N THR A 449 4.87 -6.01 -8.18
CA THR A 449 5.39 -6.41 -9.50
C THR A 449 6.79 -5.84 -9.72
N GLN A 450 7.00 -4.55 -9.39
CA GLN A 450 8.32 -3.90 -9.49
C GLN A 450 9.36 -4.58 -8.61
N LEU A 451 8.97 -5.01 -7.39
CA LEU A 451 9.85 -5.77 -6.51
C LEU A 451 10.34 -7.06 -7.18
N VAL A 452 9.43 -7.83 -7.77
CA VAL A 452 9.79 -9.08 -8.46
C VAL A 452 10.79 -8.82 -9.56
N PHE A 453 10.55 -7.81 -10.40
CA PHE A 453 11.50 -7.44 -11.48
C PHE A 453 12.85 -7.05 -10.92
N SER A 454 12.89 -6.26 -9.85
CA SER A 454 14.14 -5.81 -9.21
C SER A 454 14.93 -6.98 -8.62
N LEU A 455 14.25 -7.90 -7.93
CA LEU A 455 14.87 -9.07 -7.32
C LEU A 455 15.41 -10.05 -8.38
N ILE A 456 14.67 -10.26 -9.47
CA ILE A 456 15.12 -11.11 -10.59
C ILE A 456 16.36 -10.51 -11.24
N LYS A 457 16.35 -9.21 -11.60
CA LYS A 457 17.51 -8.52 -12.15
C LYS A 457 18.73 -8.59 -11.23
N LYS A 458 18.52 -8.39 -9.92
CA LYS A 458 19.62 -8.45 -8.94
C LYS A 458 20.24 -9.83 -8.83
N LYS A 459 19.42 -10.88 -8.82
CA LYS A 459 19.89 -12.25 -8.58
C LYS A 459 20.36 -12.96 -9.84
N TYR A 460 19.71 -12.73 -10.98
CA TYR A 460 19.99 -13.41 -12.24
C TYR A 460 20.50 -12.40 -13.27
N ARG A 461 21.70 -11.84 -13.03
CA ARG A 461 22.30 -10.76 -13.83
C ARG A 461 22.48 -11.09 -15.31
N ASN A 462 22.62 -12.38 -15.64
CA ASN A 462 22.79 -12.86 -17.02
C ASN A 462 21.48 -12.94 -17.81
N ILE A 463 20.33 -12.67 -17.17
CA ILE A 463 19.03 -12.70 -17.85
C ILE A 463 18.63 -11.28 -18.21
N ASN A 464 18.53 -11.02 -19.50
CA ASN A 464 18.06 -9.75 -20.02
C ASN A 464 16.54 -9.69 -20.01
N LEU A 465 15.99 -8.66 -19.34
CA LEU A 465 14.56 -8.38 -19.29
C LEU A 465 14.23 -7.17 -20.17
N TYR A 466 13.30 -7.36 -21.11
CA TYR A 466 12.86 -6.32 -22.05
C TYR A 466 11.33 -6.18 -22.02
N SER A 467 10.82 -4.99 -22.29
CA SER A 467 9.39 -4.77 -22.56
C SER A 467 9.17 -4.54 -24.06
N LEU A 468 8.22 -5.25 -24.67
CA LEU A 468 7.76 -5.06 -26.04
C LEU A 468 6.61 -4.06 -26.16
N THR A 469 6.02 -3.66 -25.02
CA THR A 469 4.94 -2.67 -24.97
C THR A 469 5.28 -1.58 -23.97
N PRO A 470 4.71 -0.38 -24.09
CA PRO A 470 4.86 0.66 -23.07
C PRO A 470 4.55 0.15 -21.67
N THR A 471 5.37 0.53 -20.69
CA THR A 471 5.26 0.07 -19.31
C THR A 471 5.67 1.16 -18.33
N LYS A 472 5.04 1.17 -17.13
CA LYS A 472 5.43 2.03 -16.00
C LYS A 472 6.58 1.44 -15.17
N TYR A 473 6.92 0.18 -15.41
CA TYR A 473 7.98 -0.49 -14.66
C TYR A 473 9.36 -0.15 -15.22
N ASN A 474 10.39 -0.20 -14.38
CA ASN A 474 11.78 0.05 -14.76
C ASN A 474 12.35 -1.11 -15.61
N LEU A 475 11.90 -1.18 -16.88
CA LEU A 475 12.31 -2.16 -17.87
C LEU A 475 12.83 -1.46 -19.13
N LYS A 476 13.84 -2.07 -19.78
CA LYS A 476 14.29 -1.57 -21.08
C LYS A 476 13.24 -1.86 -22.14
N TYR A 477 12.64 -0.80 -22.66
CA TYR A 477 11.71 -0.90 -23.79
C TYR A 477 12.47 -1.15 -25.09
N VAL A 478 12.06 -2.16 -25.83
CA VAL A 478 12.61 -2.46 -27.15
C VAL A 478 11.55 -2.13 -28.17
N ASN A 479 11.73 -1.00 -28.85
CA ASN A 479 10.91 -0.67 -30.01
C ASN A 479 11.40 -1.52 -31.19
N THR A 480 10.82 -2.67 -31.36
CA THR A 480 11.08 -3.51 -32.56
C THR A 480 10.34 -2.86 -33.72
N ASN A 481 11.00 -1.97 -34.42
CA ASN A 481 10.58 -1.59 -35.76
C ASN A 481 10.69 -2.85 -36.64
N VAL A 482 9.59 -3.55 -36.80
CA VAL A 482 9.41 -4.68 -37.71
C VAL A 482 8.31 -4.35 -38.69
#